data_cc805f59be09a4650d6e56f697bc78bb
#
_entry.id   cc805f59be09a4650d6e56f697bc78bb
#
_cell.length_a   1.000
_cell.length_b   1.000
_cell.length_c   1.000
_cell.angle_alpha   90.00
_cell.angle_beta   90.00
_cell.angle_gamma   90.00
#
_symmetry.space_group_name_H-M   'P 1'
#
loop_
_entity.id
_entity.type
_entity.pdbx_description
1 polymer ?
#
loop_
_entity_poly.entity_id
_entity_poly.type
_entity_poly.pdbx_seq_one_letter_code
_entity_poly.pdbx_strand_id
1 'polypeptide(L)'
;DYVLKLGHRKDKGYKYYVGVDPAISTDGDYNVVVVLEVDEEMNKTIVHVDRAKNVEFRENLNKLRMIGKIFEPEQILYETNTFAKAFTQELRNISDLNVKDFDTTRKKKQEIILNLQMNIENGKLRFPYGDNNSRQITNLLIEELSMFSITDSGRFEGVGAHDDLVMGLALANAASQGPSESFILLDDLDVFDTQPRQRYSSGFGLTGINF
;
A
#
# COMPACT_ATOMS: atom_id res chain seq x y z
N ASP A 1 6.84 20.51 -17.83
CA ASP A 1 6.84 19.15 -17.21
C ASP A 1 6.97 19.31 -15.70
N TYR A 2 5.88 19.05 -15.00
CA TYR A 2 5.87 19.14 -13.53
C TYR A 2 6.46 17.86 -12.95
N VAL A 3 7.68 17.97 -12.43
CA VAL A 3 8.36 16.80 -11.86
C VAL A 3 7.91 16.62 -10.41
N LEU A 4 7.22 15.51 -10.14
CA LEU A 4 6.70 15.20 -8.81
C LEU A 4 7.83 14.99 -7.80
N LYS A 5 7.72 15.64 -6.64
CA LYS A 5 8.65 15.55 -5.52
C LYS A 5 7.89 15.23 -4.24
N LEU A 6 8.57 14.54 -3.32
CA LEU A 6 8.04 14.36 -1.97
C LEU A 6 7.93 15.69 -1.22
N GLY A 7 6.96 15.78 -0.31
CA GLY A 7 6.74 16.93 0.54
C GLY A 7 5.92 18.06 -0.10
N HIS A 8 5.45 17.88 -1.33
CA HIS A 8 4.60 18.87 -1.99
C HIS A 8 3.15 18.71 -1.58
N ARG A 9 2.48 19.79 -1.23
CA ARG A 9 1.04 19.88 -0.99
C ARG A 9 0.42 20.85 -1.98
N LYS A 10 -0.72 20.49 -2.57
CA LYS A 10 -1.55 21.37 -3.38
C LYS A 10 -2.72 21.90 -2.56
N ASP A 11 -3.01 23.18 -2.65
CA ASP A 11 -3.92 23.85 -1.72
C ASP A 11 -5.41 23.67 -2.02
N LYS A 12 -5.80 23.26 -3.21
CA LYS A 12 -7.22 23.15 -3.59
C LYS A 12 -7.51 21.98 -4.53
N GLY A 13 -8.66 21.34 -4.34
CA GLY A 13 -9.15 20.27 -5.24
C GLY A 13 -8.49 18.91 -5.02
N TYR A 14 -7.74 18.73 -3.94
CA TYR A 14 -7.09 17.47 -3.60
C TYR A 14 -7.46 17.01 -2.19
N LYS A 15 -7.57 15.71 -2.03
CA LYS A 15 -7.75 15.03 -0.74
C LYS A 15 -6.51 14.24 -0.39
N TYR A 16 -6.24 14.12 0.91
CA TYR A 16 -5.07 13.39 1.38
C TYR A 16 -5.48 12.18 2.20
N TYR A 17 -4.77 11.07 1.99
CA TYR A 17 -5.00 9.81 2.68
C TYR A 17 -3.67 9.23 3.15
N VAL A 18 -3.69 8.63 4.32
CA VAL A 18 -2.47 8.14 4.96
C VAL A 18 -2.58 6.66 5.27
N GLY A 19 -1.56 5.91 4.92
CA GLY A 19 -1.36 4.53 5.35
C GLY A 19 -0.18 4.45 6.30
N VAL A 20 -0.36 3.71 7.38
CA VAL A 20 0.69 3.50 8.39
C VAL A 20 0.87 2.01 8.62
N ASP A 21 2.08 1.54 8.37
CA ASP A 21 2.56 0.21 8.72
C ASP A 21 3.59 0.33 9.85
N PRO A 22 3.20 0.05 11.11
CA PRO A 22 4.10 0.21 12.24
C PRO A 22 5.04 -0.98 12.38
N ALA A 23 6.32 -0.72 12.70
CA ALA A 23 7.26 -1.76 13.10
C ALA A 23 6.74 -2.54 14.31
N ILE A 24 6.73 -3.86 14.21
CA ILE A 24 6.29 -4.76 15.30
C ILE A 24 7.46 -5.08 16.23
N SER A 25 8.67 -5.12 15.72
CA SER A 25 9.88 -5.49 16.48
C SER A 25 10.94 -4.42 16.42
N THR A 26 11.80 -4.40 17.44
CA THR A 26 13.00 -3.56 17.45
C THR A 26 14.09 -4.07 16.51
N ASP A 27 13.98 -5.31 16.04
CA ASP A 27 15.03 -6.00 15.29
C ASP A 27 14.69 -6.24 13.82
N GLY A 28 14.47 -5.18 13.05
CA GLY A 28 14.48 -5.33 11.60
C GLY A 28 13.38 -4.59 10.83
N ASP A 29 12.17 -4.49 11.36
CA ASP A 29 11.03 -3.90 10.65
C ASP A 29 11.11 -2.37 10.64
N TYR A 30 10.57 -1.78 9.58
CA TYR A 30 10.47 -0.34 9.46
C TYR A 30 9.07 0.14 9.83
N ASN A 31 9.00 1.23 10.59
CA ASN A 31 7.79 2.01 10.68
C ASN A 31 7.67 2.83 9.40
N VAL A 32 6.61 2.62 8.66
CA VAL A 32 6.37 3.29 7.38
C VAL A 32 5.10 4.12 7.43
N VAL A 33 5.19 5.36 6.95
CA VAL A 33 4.05 6.25 6.73
C VAL A 33 4.06 6.71 5.28
N VAL A 34 2.96 6.48 4.57
CA VAL A 34 2.77 6.94 3.20
C VAL A 34 1.60 7.90 3.13
N VAL A 35 1.78 9.05 2.47
CA VAL A 35 0.69 9.99 2.18
C VAL A 35 0.43 10.02 0.69
N LEU A 36 -0.83 9.80 0.33
CA LEU A 36 -1.36 9.94 -1.02
C LEU A 36 -2.16 11.25 -1.14
N GLU A 37 -1.85 12.03 -2.18
CA GLU A 37 -2.68 13.09 -2.71
C GLU A 37 -3.60 12.50 -3.78
N VAL A 38 -4.89 12.78 -3.71
CA VAL A 38 -5.91 12.23 -4.60
C VAL A 38 -6.71 13.37 -5.22
N ASP A 39 -6.81 13.39 -6.56
CA ASP A 39 -7.62 14.36 -7.30
C ASP A 39 -9.08 13.90 -7.47
N GLU A 40 -9.91 14.74 -8.08
CA GLU A 40 -11.32 14.45 -8.32
C GLU A 40 -11.56 13.25 -9.26
N GLU A 41 -10.58 12.92 -10.09
CA GLU A 41 -10.60 11.79 -11.03
C GLU A 41 -10.02 10.51 -10.41
N MET A 42 -9.76 10.53 -9.10
CA MET A 42 -9.14 9.42 -8.34
C MET A 42 -7.73 9.05 -8.80
N ASN A 43 -7.01 9.97 -9.47
CA ASN A 43 -5.59 9.78 -9.67
C ASN A 43 -4.86 10.09 -8.35
N LYS A 44 -3.91 9.24 -8.02
CA LYS A 44 -3.19 9.24 -6.74
C LYS A 44 -1.73 9.58 -6.96
N THR A 45 -1.18 10.41 -6.11
CA THR A 45 0.23 10.79 -6.15
C THR A 45 0.85 10.55 -4.78
N ILE A 46 1.98 9.84 -4.71
CA ILE A 46 2.74 9.71 -3.47
C ILE A 46 3.42 11.05 -3.20
N VAL A 47 3.03 11.73 -2.13
CA VAL A 47 3.57 13.07 -1.77
C VAL A 47 4.45 13.06 -0.54
N HIS A 48 4.35 12.02 0.30
CA HIS A 48 5.22 11.87 1.46
C HIS A 48 5.43 10.40 1.78
N VAL A 49 6.65 10.05 2.16
CA VAL A 49 7.03 8.74 2.71
C VAL A 49 7.99 8.97 3.86
N ASP A 50 7.67 8.47 5.04
CA ASP A 50 8.60 8.33 6.17
C ASP A 50 8.84 6.83 6.39
N ARG A 51 10.11 6.42 6.41
CA ARG A 51 10.56 5.05 6.64
C ARG A 51 11.68 5.07 7.64
N ALA A 52 11.43 4.62 8.85
CA ALA A 52 12.39 4.70 9.94
C ALA A 52 12.38 3.43 10.81
N LYS A 53 13.55 3.05 11.32
CA LYS A 53 13.69 1.96 12.31
C LYS A 53 13.69 2.53 13.72
N ASN A 54 13.30 1.70 14.69
CA ASN A 54 13.42 1.98 16.13
C ASN A 54 12.76 3.31 16.55
N VAL A 55 11.57 3.60 15.98
CA VAL A 55 10.85 4.84 16.29
C VAL A 55 10.17 4.70 17.64
N GLU A 56 10.49 5.59 18.57
CA GLU A 56 9.83 5.62 19.86
C GLU A 56 8.36 6.02 19.75
N PHE A 57 7.52 5.51 20.68
CA PHE A 57 6.09 5.77 20.72
C PHE A 57 5.74 7.26 20.62
N ARG A 58 6.39 8.12 21.42
CA ARG A 58 6.14 9.57 21.42
C ARG A 58 6.60 10.24 20.13
N GLU A 59 7.69 9.78 19.56
CA GLU A 59 8.20 10.29 18.30
C GLU A 59 7.20 10.01 17.16
N ASN A 60 6.71 8.77 17.10
CA ASN A 60 5.71 8.38 16.10
C ASN A 60 4.39 9.17 16.24
N LEU A 61 3.91 9.38 17.47
CA LEU A 61 2.76 10.24 17.73
C LEU A 61 2.98 11.67 17.20
N ASN A 62 4.15 12.25 17.47
CA ASN A 62 4.47 13.61 17.02
C ASN A 62 4.58 13.67 15.48
N LYS A 63 5.20 12.68 14.84
CA LYS A 63 5.27 12.58 13.38
C LYS A 63 3.88 12.55 12.74
N LEU A 64 2.97 11.71 13.22
CA LEU A 64 1.61 11.62 12.68
C LEU A 64 0.80 12.90 12.94
N ARG A 65 0.99 13.57 14.09
CA ARG A 65 0.38 14.88 14.34
C ARG A 65 0.90 15.95 13.38
N MET A 66 2.20 15.93 13.06
CA MET A 66 2.77 16.85 12.07
C MET A 66 2.24 16.59 10.67
N ILE A 67 2.16 15.32 10.26
CA ILE A 67 1.54 14.91 8.99
C ILE A 67 0.09 15.37 8.95
N GLY A 68 -0.66 15.18 10.03
CA GLY A 68 -2.03 15.68 10.16
C GLY A 68 -2.16 17.17 9.95
N LYS A 69 -1.26 17.98 10.53
CA LYS A 69 -1.25 19.44 10.36
C LYS A 69 -0.84 19.90 8.96
N ILE A 70 0.05 19.17 8.29
CA ILE A 70 0.57 19.53 6.97
C ILE A 70 -0.44 19.15 5.88
N PHE A 71 -0.97 17.95 5.95
CA PHE A 71 -1.78 17.39 4.86
C PHE A 71 -3.29 17.40 5.15
N GLU A 72 -3.72 17.53 6.42
CA GLU A 72 -5.12 17.49 6.83
C GLU A 72 -5.86 16.29 6.20
N PRO A 73 -5.39 15.05 6.46
CA PRO A 73 -5.89 13.88 5.75
C PRO A 73 -7.35 13.58 6.08
N GLU A 74 -8.11 13.20 5.06
CA GLU A 74 -9.50 12.72 5.21
C GLU A 74 -9.56 11.45 6.08
N GLN A 75 -8.55 10.58 5.94
CA GLN A 75 -8.45 9.35 6.71
C GLN A 75 -7.00 8.90 6.84
N ILE A 76 -6.68 8.37 8.03
CA ILE A 76 -5.46 7.62 8.31
C ILE A 76 -5.87 6.16 8.54
N LEU A 77 -5.35 5.23 7.75
CA LEU A 77 -5.51 3.80 7.95
C LEU A 77 -4.25 3.24 8.59
N TYR A 78 -4.38 2.75 9.81
CA TYR A 78 -3.27 2.30 10.64
C TYR A 78 -3.33 0.78 10.82
N GLU A 79 -2.29 0.05 10.42
CA GLU A 79 -2.23 -1.39 10.65
C GLU A 79 -2.17 -1.67 12.15
N THR A 80 -3.12 -2.46 12.64
CA THR A 80 -3.23 -2.74 14.04
C THR A 80 -2.97 -4.20 14.34
N ASN A 81 -1.98 -4.41 15.19
CA ASN A 81 -1.81 -5.60 15.98
C ASN A 81 -2.22 -5.30 17.43
N THR A 82 -2.07 -6.28 18.32
CA THR A 82 -2.47 -6.15 19.74
C THR A 82 -1.88 -4.91 20.43
N PHE A 83 -0.65 -4.50 20.11
CA PHE A 83 0.04 -3.36 20.71
C PHE A 83 -0.35 -2.03 20.06
N ALA A 84 -0.60 -2.03 18.76
CA ALA A 84 -0.90 -0.83 17.99
C ALA A 84 -2.26 -0.20 18.35
N LYS A 85 -3.21 -0.96 18.90
CA LYS A 85 -4.52 -0.43 19.35
C LYS A 85 -4.41 0.62 20.43
N ALA A 86 -3.47 0.47 21.38
CA ALA A 86 -3.22 1.48 22.38
C ALA A 86 -2.67 2.78 21.76
N PHE A 87 -1.84 2.66 20.73
CA PHE A 87 -1.29 3.79 20.00
C PHE A 87 -2.38 4.58 19.26
N THR A 88 -3.23 3.89 18.49
CA THR A 88 -4.31 4.56 17.75
C THR A 88 -5.32 5.19 18.67
N GLN A 89 -5.59 4.58 19.84
CA GLN A 89 -6.46 5.16 20.86
C GLN A 89 -5.87 6.46 21.41
N GLU A 90 -4.57 6.47 21.74
CA GLU A 90 -3.91 7.69 22.22
C GLU A 90 -3.88 8.78 21.13
N LEU A 91 -3.59 8.42 19.88
CA LEU A 91 -3.60 9.37 18.77
C LEU A 91 -4.97 10.03 18.58
N ARG A 92 -6.06 9.27 18.70
CA ARG A 92 -7.43 9.81 18.66
C ARG A 92 -7.71 10.75 19.83
N ASN A 93 -7.19 10.44 21.03
CA ASN A 93 -7.41 11.27 22.22
C ASN A 93 -6.69 12.63 22.14
N ILE A 94 -5.55 12.68 21.47
CA ILE A 94 -4.69 13.89 21.43
C ILE A 94 -4.81 14.69 20.13
N SER A 95 -5.63 14.25 19.18
CA SER A 95 -5.79 14.89 17.87
C SER A 95 -7.18 14.67 17.31
N ASP A 96 -7.61 15.58 16.42
CA ASP A 96 -8.87 15.48 15.66
C ASP A 96 -8.71 14.62 14.38
N LEU A 97 -7.66 13.82 14.30
CA LEU A 97 -7.36 12.99 13.13
C LEU A 97 -8.34 11.82 13.01
N ASN A 98 -8.86 11.62 11.80
CA ASN A 98 -9.71 10.48 11.48
C ASN A 98 -8.86 9.21 11.31
N VAL A 99 -8.48 8.59 12.42
CA VAL A 99 -7.66 7.37 12.44
C VAL A 99 -8.56 6.15 12.53
N LYS A 100 -8.42 5.25 11.56
CA LYS A 100 -9.09 3.95 11.58
C LYS A 100 -8.08 2.81 11.72
N ASP A 101 -8.46 1.83 12.51
CA ASP A 101 -7.70 0.61 12.69
C ASP A 101 -7.91 -0.33 11.49
N PHE A 102 -6.83 -0.92 11.00
CA PHE A 102 -6.85 -1.98 10.02
C PHE A 102 -6.31 -3.27 10.64
N ASP A 103 -7.21 -4.13 11.08
CA ASP A 103 -6.85 -5.46 11.57
C ASP A 103 -6.48 -6.34 10.38
N THR A 104 -5.18 -6.59 10.19
CA THR A 104 -4.64 -7.35 9.05
C THR A 104 -4.97 -8.82 9.20
N THR A 105 -5.89 -9.28 8.38
CA THR A 105 -6.10 -10.70 8.12
C THR A 105 -5.52 -11.06 6.74
N ARG A 106 -5.27 -12.34 6.50
CA ARG A 106 -4.79 -12.80 5.19
C ARG A 106 -5.67 -12.29 4.04
N LYS A 107 -6.99 -12.43 4.17
CA LYS A 107 -7.95 -11.98 3.15
C LYS A 107 -7.84 -10.48 2.91
N LYS A 108 -7.88 -9.67 3.97
CA LYS A 108 -7.77 -8.21 3.87
C LYS A 108 -6.42 -7.76 3.29
N LYS A 109 -5.30 -8.41 3.66
CA LYS A 109 -3.98 -8.10 3.06
C LYS A 109 -4.02 -8.34 1.55
N GLN A 110 -4.56 -9.48 1.11
CA GLN A 110 -4.72 -9.79 -0.30
C GLN A 110 -5.58 -8.75 -1.03
N GLU A 111 -6.71 -8.35 -0.45
CA GLU A 111 -7.62 -7.36 -1.02
C GLU A 111 -6.94 -6.02 -1.26
N ILE A 112 -6.24 -5.46 -0.25
CA ILE A 112 -5.58 -4.15 -0.40
C ILE A 112 -4.41 -4.20 -1.38
N ILE A 113 -3.69 -5.32 -1.47
CA ILE A 113 -2.58 -5.50 -2.43
C ILE A 113 -3.13 -5.63 -3.86
N LEU A 114 -4.18 -6.41 -4.09
CA LEU A 114 -4.82 -6.50 -5.41
C LEU A 114 -5.37 -5.15 -5.86
N ASN A 115 -6.01 -4.40 -4.97
CA ASN A 115 -6.48 -3.05 -5.26
C ASN A 115 -5.34 -2.09 -5.60
N LEU A 116 -4.20 -2.19 -4.90
CA LEU A 116 -3.00 -1.41 -5.23
C LEU A 116 -2.49 -1.77 -6.62
N GLN A 117 -2.38 -3.07 -6.93
CA GLN A 117 -1.96 -3.56 -8.24
C GLN A 117 -2.87 -3.01 -9.36
N MET A 118 -4.19 -3.11 -9.21
CA MET A 118 -5.15 -2.57 -10.18
C MET A 118 -4.96 -1.06 -10.40
N ASN A 119 -4.71 -0.27 -9.35
CA ASN A 119 -4.46 1.16 -9.50
C ASN A 119 -3.14 1.45 -10.24
N ILE A 120 -2.10 0.64 -10.04
CA ILE A 120 -0.83 0.75 -10.77
C ILE A 120 -1.05 0.40 -12.25
N GLU A 121 -1.69 -0.72 -12.55
CA GLU A 121 -1.95 -1.19 -13.92
C GLU A 121 -2.84 -0.22 -14.71
N ASN A 122 -3.81 0.41 -14.05
CA ASN A 122 -4.68 1.42 -14.65
C ASN A 122 -4.04 2.81 -14.75
N GLY A 123 -2.76 2.97 -14.37
CA GLY A 123 -2.07 4.26 -14.41
C GLY A 123 -2.61 5.31 -13.44
N LYS A 124 -3.37 4.88 -12.41
CA LYS A 124 -3.95 5.77 -11.40
C LYS A 124 -3.00 6.16 -10.29
N LEU A 125 -1.81 5.56 -10.22
CA LEU A 125 -0.80 5.86 -9.21
C LEU A 125 0.43 6.52 -9.85
N ARG A 126 0.84 7.66 -9.30
CA ARG A 126 2.00 8.43 -9.73
C ARG A 126 3.09 8.40 -8.67
N PHE A 127 4.30 8.12 -9.12
CA PHE A 127 5.48 8.03 -8.26
C PHE A 127 6.32 9.30 -8.34
N PRO A 128 6.82 9.84 -7.20
CA PRO A 128 7.70 11.01 -7.21
C PRO A 128 9.11 10.61 -7.71
N TYR A 129 9.68 11.41 -8.61
CA TYR A 129 11.01 11.13 -9.20
C TYR A 129 11.83 12.40 -9.45
N GLY A 130 11.42 13.54 -8.87
CA GLY A 130 11.92 14.87 -9.21
C GLY A 130 13.25 15.26 -8.59
N ASP A 131 13.64 14.62 -7.49
CA ASP A 131 14.91 14.89 -6.78
C ASP A 131 15.54 13.58 -6.27
N ASN A 132 16.71 13.67 -5.67
CA ASN A 132 17.44 12.49 -5.22
C ASN A 132 16.68 11.69 -4.16
N ASN A 133 16.04 12.38 -3.21
CA ASN A 133 15.27 11.72 -2.16
C ASN A 133 14.06 10.97 -2.74
N SER A 134 13.31 11.64 -3.61
CA SER A 134 12.16 11.04 -4.31
C SER A 134 12.56 9.81 -5.12
N ARG A 135 13.71 9.87 -5.83
CA ARG A 135 14.23 8.73 -6.59
C ARG A 135 14.64 7.56 -5.71
N GLN A 136 15.31 7.83 -4.59
CA GLN A 136 15.71 6.77 -3.65
C GLN A 136 14.50 6.03 -3.09
N ILE A 137 13.50 6.76 -2.61
CA ILE A 137 12.28 6.16 -2.06
C ILE A 137 11.50 5.40 -3.15
N THR A 138 11.35 5.98 -4.35
CA THR A 138 10.65 5.33 -5.45
C THR A 138 11.36 4.05 -5.89
N ASN A 139 12.70 4.05 -5.98
CA ASN A 139 13.45 2.87 -6.33
C ASN A 139 13.30 1.76 -5.28
N LEU A 140 13.39 2.08 -3.99
CA LEU A 140 13.14 1.12 -2.90
C LEU A 140 11.73 0.53 -3.00
N LEU A 141 10.73 1.36 -3.25
CA LEU A 141 9.35 0.90 -3.40
C LEU A 141 9.17 -0.01 -4.62
N ILE A 142 9.82 0.31 -5.76
CA ILE A 142 9.82 -0.54 -6.94
C ILE A 142 10.52 -1.89 -6.67
N GLU A 143 11.62 -1.86 -5.93
CA GLU A 143 12.31 -3.09 -5.50
C GLU A 143 11.39 -3.97 -4.64
N GLU A 144 10.75 -3.42 -3.61
CA GLU A 144 9.79 -4.17 -2.77
C GLU A 144 8.59 -4.69 -3.59
N LEU A 145 8.00 -3.85 -4.47
CA LEU A 145 6.91 -4.27 -5.36
C LEU A 145 7.33 -5.43 -6.29
N SER A 146 8.56 -5.40 -6.81
CA SER A 146 9.07 -6.44 -7.71
C SER A 146 9.30 -7.78 -6.99
N MET A 147 9.57 -7.74 -5.69
CA MET A 147 9.74 -8.93 -4.86
C MET A 147 8.40 -9.43 -4.29
N PHE A 148 7.34 -8.66 -4.46
CA PHE A 148 6.02 -9.06 -3.99
C PHE A 148 5.43 -10.10 -4.95
N SER A 149 5.26 -11.32 -4.48
CA SER A 149 4.79 -12.43 -5.31
C SER A 149 3.69 -13.23 -4.61
N ILE A 150 2.97 -13.98 -5.41
CA ILE A 150 2.04 -14.98 -4.89
C ILE A 150 2.84 -16.26 -4.66
N THR A 151 2.93 -16.70 -3.40
CA THR A 151 3.56 -17.97 -3.06
C THR A 151 2.72 -19.15 -3.55
N ASP A 152 3.33 -20.34 -3.63
CA ASP A 152 2.62 -21.59 -4.01
C ASP A 152 1.40 -21.90 -3.13
N SER A 153 1.39 -21.37 -1.91
CA SER A 153 0.25 -21.46 -0.98
C SER A 153 -0.82 -20.40 -1.23
N GLY A 154 -0.70 -19.59 -2.28
CA GLY A 154 -1.60 -18.48 -2.61
C GLY A 154 -1.52 -17.32 -1.62
N ARG A 155 -0.38 -17.11 -0.97
CA ARG A 155 -0.13 -15.96 -0.11
C ARG A 155 0.55 -14.87 -0.90
N PHE A 156 0.13 -13.62 -0.66
CA PHE A 156 0.86 -12.44 -1.10
C PHE A 156 1.92 -12.12 -0.04
N GLU A 157 3.16 -12.33 -0.36
CA GLU A 157 4.29 -12.07 0.53
C GLU A 157 5.43 -11.43 -0.28
N GLY A 158 6.14 -10.51 0.33
CA GLY A 158 7.42 -10.06 -0.18
C GLY A 158 8.42 -11.23 -0.08
N VAL A 159 8.98 -11.63 -1.20
CA VAL A 159 10.09 -12.61 -1.21
C VAL A 159 11.37 -11.84 -0.85
N GLY A 160 11.55 -11.57 0.43
CA GLY A 160 12.66 -10.77 0.91
C GLY A 160 12.48 -10.34 2.36
N ALA A 161 13.40 -9.50 2.84
CA ALA A 161 13.43 -9.09 4.24
C ALA A 161 12.37 -8.04 4.62
N HIS A 162 11.79 -7.32 3.64
CA HIS A 162 10.91 -6.17 3.93
C HIS A 162 9.82 -6.01 2.87
N ASP A 163 8.57 -5.83 3.31
CA ASP A 163 7.42 -5.44 2.50
C ASP A 163 6.69 -4.19 3.07
N ASP A 164 7.36 -3.51 3.99
CA ASP A 164 6.80 -2.43 4.80
C ASP A 164 6.34 -1.22 3.94
N LEU A 165 7.13 -0.84 2.90
CA LEU A 165 6.76 0.26 1.99
C LEU A 165 5.53 -0.09 1.15
N VAL A 166 5.45 -1.32 0.66
CA VAL A 166 4.31 -1.81 -0.11
C VAL A 166 3.06 -1.84 0.77
N MET A 167 3.19 -2.29 2.01
CA MET A 167 2.08 -2.31 2.97
C MET A 167 1.61 -0.90 3.32
N GLY A 168 2.52 0.02 3.65
CA GLY A 168 2.17 1.41 3.91
C GLY A 168 1.45 2.07 2.72
N LEU A 169 1.92 1.80 1.49
CA LEU A 169 1.28 2.29 0.27
C LEU A 169 -0.10 1.64 0.03
N ALA A 170 -0.24 0.34 0.24
CA ALA A 170 -1.50 -0.38 0.09
C ALA A 170 -2.56 0.12 1.09
N LEU A 171 -2.16 0.41 2.32
CA LEU A 171 -3.02 1.01 3.34
C LEU A 171 -3.46 2.43 2.95
N ALA A 172 -2.55 3.28 2.45
CA ALA A 172 -2.89 4.62 1.97
C ALA A 172 -3.86 4.57 0.78
N ASN A 173 -3.62 3.62 -0.14
CA ASN A 173 -4.51 3.36 -1.27
C ASN A 173 -5.90 2.90 -0.80
N ALA A 174 -5.98 1.98 0.16
CA ALA A 174 -7.23 1.51 0.75
C ALA A 174 -7.96 2.64 1.50
N ALA A 175 -7.24 3.51 2.23
CA ALA A 175 -7.82 4.67 2.88
C ALA A 175 -8.51 5.62 1.90
N SER A 176 -8.01 5.72 0.67
CA SER A 176 -8.57 6.59 -0.38
C SER A 176 -9.83 6.04 -1.05
N GLN A 177 -10.11 4.76 -0.87
CA GLN A 177 -11.34 4.13 -1.34
C GLN A 177 -12.41 4.35 -0.27
N GLY A 178 -13.41 5.15 -0.55
CA GLY A 178 -14.50 5.41 0.39
C GLY A 178 -15.24 4.11 0.80
N PRO A 179 -16.09 4.16 1.83
CA PRO A 179 -16.83 2.98 2.31
C PRO A 179 -17.83 2.40 1.27
N SER A 180 -18.03 3.06 0.15
CA SER A 180 -18.97 2.64 -0.92
C SER A 180 -18.31 1.99 -2.13
N GLU A 181 -16.99 2.04 -2.27
CA GLU A 181 -16.30 1.17 -3.21
C GLU A 181 -16.11 -0.17 -2.50
N SER A 182 -17.10 -1.04 -2.62
CA SER A 182 -17.00 -2.43 -2.17
C SER A 182 -15.68 -2.98 -2.66
N PHE A 183 -14.81 -3.38 -1.75
CA PHE A 183 -13.71 -4.26 -2.09
C PHE A 183 -14.30 -5.34 -2.99
N ILE A 184 -13.76 -5.55 -4.18
CA ILE A 184 -14.15 -6.69 -5.00
C ILE A 184 -13.88 -7.90 -4.11
N LEU A 185 -14.93 -8.48 -3.57
CA LEU A 185 -14.81 -9.65 -2.72
C LEU A 185 -14.23 -10.73 -3.62
N LEU A 186 -13.16 -11.38 -3.17
CA LEU A 186 -12.56 -12.51 -3.90
C LEU A 186 -13.57 -13.66 -4.10
N ASP A 187 -14.70 -13.61 -3.39
CA ASP A 187 -15.83 -14.53 -3.55
C ASP A 187 -16.57 -14.32 -4.89
N ASP A 188 -16.43 -13.14 -5.55
CA ASP A 188 -17.02 -12.88 -6.87
C ASP A 188 -16.07 -13.22 -8.03
N LEU A 189 -14.83 -13.55 -7.72
CA LEU A 189 -13.87 -14.07 -8.66
C LEU A 189 -13.79 -15.59 -8.46
N ASP A 190 -14.52 -16.34 -9.27
CA ASP A 190 -14.38 -17.81 -9.46
C ASP A 190 -12.98 -18.15 -10.05
N VAL A 191 -11.89 -17.60 -9.47
CA VAL A 191 -10.54 -17.68 -10.04
C VAL A 191 -9.79 -18.94 -9.61
N PHE A 192 -10.35 -19.76 -8.72
CA PHE A 192 -9.71 -21.02 -8.32
C PHE A 192 -10.67 -22.22 -8.33
N ASP A 193 -11.26 -22.49 -9.50
CA ASP A 193 -11.69 -23.87 -9.76
C ASP A 193 -10.43 -24.71 -10.04
N THR A 194 -9.85 -25.24 -8.98
CA THR A 194 -8.81 -26.27 -9.04
C THR A 194 -9.42 -27.63 -9.35
N GLN A 195 -10.13 -27.75 -10.47
CA GLN A 195 -10.38 -29.06 -11.06
C GLN A 195 -9.12 -29.48 -11.83
N PRO A 196 -8.60 -30.68 -11.59
CA PRO A 196 -7.47 -31.17 -12.35
C PRO A 196 -7.92 -31.33 -13.81
N ARG A 197 -7.39 -30.49 -14.71
CA ARG A 197 -7.61 -30.65 -16.15
C ARG A 197 -7.15 -32.04 -16.54
N GLN A 198 -8.09 -32.89 -16.91
CA GLN A 198 -7.80 -34.16 -17.57
C GLN A 198 -6.94 -33.85 -18.80
N ARG A 199 -5.75 -34.44 -18.82
CA ARG A 199 -4.88 -34.41 -19.99
C ARG A 199 -5.60 -35.12 -21.15
N TYR A 200 -6.15 -34.36 -22.08
CA TYR A 200 -6.46 -34.86 -23.39
C TYR A 200 -5.14 -35.09 -24.13
N SER A 201 -4.72 -36.34 -24.22
CA SER A 201 -3.71 -36.77 -25.16
C SER A 201 -4.32 -36.78 -26.56
N SER A 202 -4.22 -35.69 -27.29
CA SER A 202 -4.41 -35.70 -28.74
C SER A 202 -3.07 -35.37 -29.37
N GLY A 203 -2.43 -36.43 -29.92
CA GLY A 203 -1.26 -36.25 -30.76
C GLY A 203 -1.61 -35.44 -32.00
N PHE A 204 -0.81 -34.39 -32.23
CA PHE A 204 -0.68 -33.80 -33.55
C PHE A 204 0.77 -33.89 -33.98
N GLY A 205 0.95 -34.72 -35.02
CA GLY A 205 2.20 -34.88 -35.70
C GLY A 205 2.64 -33.59 -36.35
N LEU A 206 3.89 -33.24 -36.08
CA LEU A 206 4.61 -32.21 -36.86
C LEU A 206 5.19 -32.86 -38.08
N THR A 207 4.58 -32.62 -39.24
CA THR A 207 5.27 -32.74 -40.53
C THR A 207 5.56 -31.34 -41.06
N GLY A 208 6.86 -31.06 -41.19
CA GLY A 208 7.53 -30.24 -42.15
C GLY A 208 7.01 -28.82 -42.41
N ILE A 209 7.85 -27.82 -42.12
CA ILE A 209 8.12 -26.72 -43.05
C ILE A 209 9.61 -26.32 -42.87
N ASN A 210 10.40 -26.47 -43.96
CA ASN A 210 11.66 -25.81 -44.19
C ASN A 210 11.40 -24.32 -44.48
N PHE A 211 12.33 -23.54 -44.08
CA PHE A 211 13.01 -22.31 -44.47
C PHE A 211 13.27 -21.41 -43.27
#